data_e9782937981a5e6e36c08b2cd62b1787
#
_entry.id   e9782937981a5e6e36c08b2cd62b1787
#
_cell.length_a   1.000
_cell.length_b   1.000
_cell.length_c   1.000
_cell.angle_alpha   90.00
_cell.angle_beta   90.00
_cell.angle_gamma   90.00
#
_symmetry.space_group_name_H-M   'P 1'
#
loop_
_entity.id
_entity.type
_entity.pdbx_description
1 polymer ?
#
loop_
_entity_poly.entity_id
_entity_poly.type
_entity_poly.pdbx_seq_one_letter_code
_entity_poly.pdbx_strand_id
1 'polypeptide(L)'
;GGDIQGIINSLEYIASLGATAIWPTPLLEDNEAAWSYHGYACSDYYHIDPRHGSNELYKQMVEKAHEKGIKIIMDMVPNHCGACHWWMKDLPYQDWINQFDEFTNTPNVFSANYDINASEYDRQLSNRGWFDRPMPDMNLENRDLLKYFQQWAIWWIEYANLDGLRVDTYPYIEMIPGSE
;
A
#
# COMPACT_ATOMS: atom_id res chain seq x y z
N GLY A 1 16.18 -6.75 10.10
CA GLY A 1 14.75 -6.69 10.05
C GLY A 1 14.11 -7.74 10.91
N GLY A 2 12.85 -7.54 11.21
CA GLY A 2 12.00 -8.50 11.88
C GLY A 2 11.13 -9.27 10.88
N ASP A 3 10.39 -10.22 11.41
CA ASP A 3 9.40 -10.99 10.67
C ASP A 3 8.11 -11.13 11.49
N ILE A 4 7.09 -11.73 10.90
CA ILE A 4 5.79 -11.92 11.54
C ILE A 4 5.92 -12.82 12.78
N GLN A 5 6.78 -13.85 12.72
CA GLN A 5 7.01 -14.72 13.87
C GLN A 5 7.67 -13.93 15.03
N GLY A 6 8.56 -13.01 14.74
CA GLY A 6 9.17 -12.12 15.72
C GLY A 6 8.14 -11.21 16.39
N ILE A 7 7.16 -10.68 15.63
CA ILE A 7 6.02 -9.93 16.20
C ILE A 7 5.22 -10.82 17.15
N ILE A 8 4.83 -12.02 16.71
CA ILE A 8 4.09 -12.98 17.54
C ILE A 8 4.82 -13.25 18.85
N ASN A 9 6.12 -13.51 18.80
CA ASN A 9 6.93 -13.79 19.98
C ASN A 9 7.05 -12.60 20.94
N SER A 10 6.83 -11.39 20.42
CA SER A 10 6.94 -10.13 21.17
C SER A 10 5.60 -9.56 21.67
N LEU A 11 4.48 -10.20 21.36
CA LEU A 11 3.14 -9.66 21.69
C LEU A 11 2.95 -9.40 23.19
N GLU A 12 3.49 -10.27 24.06
CA GLU A 12 3.42 -10.08 25.51
C GLU A 12 4.18 -8.82 25.95
N TYR A 13 5.36 -8.62 25.40
CA TYR A 13 6.15 -7.41 25.66
C TYR A 13 5.43 -6.16 25.14
N ILE A 14 4.90 -6.20 23.91
CA ILE A 14 4.16 -5.08 23.30
C ILE A 14 2.94 -4.72 24.14
N ALA A 15 2.18 -5.72 24.60
CA ALA A 15 1.04 -5.52 25.49
C ALA A 15 1.47 -4.87 26.82
N SER A 16 2.60 -5.27 27.38
CA SER A 16 3.13 -4.72 28.63
C SER A 16 3.50 -3.24 28.54
N LEU A 17 3.76 -2.74 27.33
CA LEU A 17 3.99 -1.31 27.06
C LEU A 17 2.70 -0.48 27.01
N GLY A 18 1.53 -1.13 27.11
CA GLY A 18 0.23 -0.48 26.98
C GLY A 18 -0.19 -0.18 25.53
N ALA A 19 0.45 -0.80 24.53
CA ALA A 19 0.05 -0.66 23.15
C ALA A 19 -1.32 -1.31 22.91
N THR A 20 -2.21 -0.60 22.23
CA THR A 20 -3.56 -1.06 21.91
C THR A 20 -3.73 -1.46 20.45
N ALA A 21 -2.76 -1.12 19.61
CA ALA A 21 -2.73 -1.48 18.20
C ALA A 21 -1.29 -1.64 17.71
N ILE A 22 -1.08 -2.48 16.71
CA ILE A 22 0.16 -2.63 15.95
C ILE A 22 -0.12 -2.27 14.49
N TRP A 23 0.70 -1.42 13.94
CA TRP A 23 0.78 -1.11 12.52
C TRP A 23 2.20 -1.42 12.05
N PRO A 24 2.42 -2.58 11.40
CA PRO A 24 3.70 -2.88 10.76
C PRO A 24 3.87 -2.05 9.48
N THR A 25 5.11 -1.85 9.05
CA THR A 25 5.38 -1.46 7.65
C THR A 25 4.77 -2.48 6.69
N PRO A 26 4.60 -2.15 5.39
CA PRO A 26 4.00 -3.09 4.45
C PRO A 26 4.69 -4.47 4.49
N LEU A 27 3.91 -5.53 4.62
CA LEU A 27 4.37 -6.92 4.68
C LEU A 27 4.05 -7.70 3.41
N LEU A 28 3.36 -7.08 2.45
CA LEU A 28 3.11 -7.67 1.15
C LEU A 28 4.42 -7.83 0.36
N GLU A 29 4.40 -8.71 -0.62
CA GLU A 29 5.57 -9.03 -1.42
C GLU A 29 6.15 -7.78 -2.09
N ASP A 30 7.45 -7.59 -1.95
CA ASP A 30 8.24 -6.55 -2.62
C ASP A 30 9.50 -7.19 -3.20
N ASN A 31 9.47 -7.47 -4.50
CA ASN A 31 10.52 -8.17 -5.24
C ASN A 31 11.53 -7.21 -5.90
N GLU A 32 11.56 -5.93 -5.51
CA GLU A 32 12.56 -5.02 -6.01
C GLU A 32 13.97 -5.47 -5.64
N ALA A 33 14.90 -5.38 -6.60
CA ALA A 33 16.28 -5.84 -6.43
C ALA A 33 17.06 -5.02 -5.37
N ALA A 34 16.63 -3.77 -5.14
CA ALA A 34 17.22 -2.87 -4.16
C ALA A 34 16.12 -2.17 -3.37
N TRP A 35 16.39 -1.86 -2.10
CA TRP A 35 15.52 -1.12 -1.21
C TRP A 35 14.19 -1.80 -0.83
N SER A 36 13.96 -3.06 -1.25
CA SER A 36 12.74 -3.82 -0.96
C SER A 36 12.47 -4.08 0.54
N TYR A 37 13.37 -3.67 1.42
CA TYR A 37 13.22 -3.83 2.88
C TYR A 37 12.05 -3.02 3.45
N HIS A 38 11.63 -1.95 2.77
CA HIS A 38 10.54 -1.09 3.25
C HIS A 38 9.15 -1.61 2.88
N GLY A 39 9.03 -2.46 1.83
CA GLY A 39 7.77 -3.09 1.41
C GLY A 39 6.79 -2.19 0.64
N TYR A 40 7.17 -0.94 0.30
CA TYR A 40 6.26 -0.01 -0.39
C TYR A 40 6.17 -0.21 -1.90
N ALA A 41 7.10 -0.94 -2.52
CA ALA A 41 7.05 -1.27 -3.94
C ALA A 41 6.42 -2.67 -4.14
N CYS A 42 5.12 -2.77 -3.86
CA CYS A 42 4.39 -4.03 -3.84
C CYS A 42 4.39 -4.73 -5.20
N SER A 43 4.86 -5.99 -5.24
CA SER A 43 4.87 -6.84 -6.42
C SER A 43 3.75 -7.89 -6.46
N ASP A 44 3.08 -8.14 -5.33
CA ASP A 44 1.88 -8.99 -5.23
C ASP A 44 1.00 -8.53 -4.06
N TYR A 45 -0.24 -8.13 -4.38
CA TYR A 45 -1.19 -7.59 -3.41
C TYR A 45 -1.90 -8.66 -2.56
N TYR A 46 -1.79 -9.94 -2.89
CA TYR A 46 -2.49 -11.02 -2.19
C TYR A 46 -1.56 -11.97 -1.44
N HIS A 47 -0.25 -11.72 -1.47
CA HIS A 47 0.72 -12.55 -0.78
C HIS A 47 1.60 -11.73 0.17
N ILE A 48 1.76 -12.26 1.37
CA ILE A 48 2.78 -11.80 2.31
C ILE A 48 4.16 -12.16 1.75
N ASP A 49 5.11 -11.25 1.84
CA ASP A 49 6.49 -11.48 1.43
C ASP A 49 7.07 -12.69 2.17
N PRO A 50 7.60 -13.68 1.44
CA PRO A 50 8.17 -14.88 2.06
C PRO A 50 9.30 -14.60 3.07
N ARG A 51 9.95 -13.44 2.96
CA ARG A 51 10.96 -12.99 3.93
C ARG A 51 10.36 -12.64 5.29
N HIS A 52 9.08 -12.29 5.32
CA HIS A 52 8.34 -11.95 6.54
C HIS A 52 7.49 -13.10 7.07
N GLY A 53 7.07 -14.05 6.21
CA GLY A 53 6.24 -15.17 6.58
C GLY A 53 5.31 -15.67 5.49
N SER A 54 4.06 -15.93 5.84
CA SER A 54 3.01 -16.34 4.91
C SER A 54 1.67 -15.70 5.28
N ASN A 55 0.69 -15.82 4.40
CA ASN A 55 -0.68 -15.34 4.66
C ASN A 55 -1.26 -16.02 5.92
N GLU A 56 -1.04 -17.30 6.09
CA GLU A 56 -1.50 -18.07 7.26
C GLU A 56 -0.82 -17.59 8.55
N LEU A 57 0.48 -17.31 8.49
CA LEU A 57 1.21 -16.79 9.65
C LEU A 57 0.76 -15.37 10.00
N TYR A 58 0.44 -14.55 8.99
CA TYR A 58 -0.13 -13.22 9.21
C TYR A 58 -1.47 -13.30 9.92
N LYS A 59 -2.36 -14.18 9.45
CA LYS A 59 -3.65 -14.44 10.11
C LYS A 59 -3.47 -14.90 11.56
N GLN A 60 -2.54 -15.82 11.82
CA GLN A 60 -2.21 -16.26 13.18
C GLN A 60 -1.69 -15.11 14.05
N MET A 61 -0.90 -14.19 13.48
CA MET A 61 -0.43 -13.00 14.20
C MET A 61 -1.61 -12.14 14.66
N VAL A 62 -2.59 -11.91 13.78
CA VAL A 62 -3.79 -11.14 14.11
C VAL A 62 -4.59 -11.82 15.22
N GLU A 63 -4.85 -13.13 15.10
CA GLU A 63 -5.57 -13.91 16.12
C GLU A 63 -4.89 -13.80 17.49
N LYS A 64 -3.56 -13.99 17.55
CA LYS A 64 -2.79 -13.90 18.79
C LYS A 64 -2.70 -12.48 19.36
N ALA A 65 -2.68 -11.46 18.50
CA ALA A 65 -2.75 -10.08 18.93
C ALA A 65 -4.11 -9.77 19.60
N HIS A 66 -5.20 -10.25 19.01
CA HIS A 66 -6.55 -10.12 19.56
C HIS A 66 -6.70 -10.80 20.92
N GLU A 67 -6.08 -11.96 21.15
CA GLU A 67 -6.02 -12.62 22.46
C GLU A 67 -5.39 -11.74 23.54
N LYS A 68 -4.53 -10.79 23.14
CA LYS A 68 -3.90 -9.80 24.03
C LYS A 68 -4.62 -8.45 24.07
N GLY A 69 -5.76 -8.32 23.39
CA GLY A 69 -6.49 -7.06 23.24
C GLY A 69 -5.79 -6.03 22.33
N ILE A 70 -4.86 -6.47 21.48
CA ILE A 70 -4.13 -5.62 20.54
C ILE A 70 -4.78 -5.73 19.17
N LYS A 71 -5.08 -4.59 18.56
CA LYS A 71 -5.60 -4.47 17.20
C LYS A 71 -4.48 -4.52 16.18
N ILE A 72 -4.79 -4.97 14.96
CA ILE A 72 -3.85 -4.98 13.84
C ILE A 72 -4.36 -4.09 12.72
N ILE A 73 -3.50 -3.16 12.30
CA ILE A 73 -3.73 -2.23 11.19
C ILE A 73 -2.80 -2.61 10.06
N MET A 74 -3.35 -2.87 8.86
CA MET A 74 -2.55 -3.17 7.68
C MET A 74 -2.21 -1.89 6.93
N ASP A 75 -0.96 -1.78 6.45
CA ASP A 75 -0.56 -0.71 5.54
C ASP A 75 -1.09 -1.01 4.14
N MET A 76 -1.81 -0.06 3.56
CA MET A 76 -2.40 -0.12 2.24
C MET A 76 -1.75 0.92 1.33
N VAL A 77 -1.15 0.48 0.22
CA VAL A 77 -0.44 1.33 -0.74
C VAL A 77 -1.16 1.31 -2.09
N PRO A 78 -2.25 2.09 -2.28
CA PRO A 78 -3.01 2.06 -3.53
C PRO A 78 -2.48 3.03 -4.60
N ASN A 79 -1.62 4.00 -4.23
CA ASN A 79 -1.13 5.03 -5.14
C ASN A 79 -0.19 4.47 -6.23
N HIS A 80 0.62 3.48 -5.91
CA HIS A 80 1.61 2.91 -6.82
C HIS A 80 1.80 1.42 -6.55
N CYS A 81 2.27 0.70 -7.55
CA CYS A 81 2.77 -0.67 -7.39
C CYS A 81 4.29 -0.71 -7.46
N GLY A 82 4.90 -1.88 -7.32
CA GLY A 82 6.30 -2.09 -7.61
C GLY A 82 6.55 -2.23 -9.11
N ALA A 83 7.70 -1.78 -9.61
CA ALA A 83 8.10 -2.01 -10.99
C ALA A 83 8.31 -3.50 -11.31
N CYS A 84 8.54 -4.32 -10.28
CA CYS A 84 8.60 -5.78 -10.40
C CYS A 84 7.22 -6.46 -10.36
N HIS A 85 6.13 -5.72 -10.15
CA HIS A 85 4.78 -6.28 -10.22
C HIS A 85 4.54 -6.88 -11.62
N TRP A 86 3.90 -8.04 -11.69
CA TRP A 86 3.63 -8.71 -12.97
C TRP A 86 2.80 -7.87 -13.95
N TRP A 87 1.99 -6.94 -13.47
CA TRP A 87 1.28 -5.96 -14.29
C TRP A 87 2.20 -5.15 -15.19
N MET A 88 3.42 -4.85 -14.76
CA MET A 88 4.37 -4.10 -15.60
C MET A 88 4.83 -4.87 -16.83
N LYS A 89 4.53 -6.18 -16.90
CA LYS A 89 4.78 -7.03 -18.09
C LYS A 89 3.51 -7.31 -18.87
N ASP A 90 2.36 -7.31 -18.20
CA ASP A 90 1.07 -7.67 -18.78
C ASP A 90 -0.05 -6.93 -18.04
N LEU A 91 -0.28 -5.67 -18.42
CA LEU A 91 -1.32 -4.83 -17.81
C LEU A 91 -2.71 -5.38 -18.17
N PRO A 92 -3.62 -5.57 -17.22
CA PRO A 92 -5.01 -5.92 -17.49
C PRO A 92 -5.69 -4.90 -18.43
N TYR A 93 -5.39 -3.60 -18.27
CA TYR A 93 -5.81 -2.51 -19.12
C TYR A 93 -4.66 -1.50 -19.27
N GLN A 94 -4.53 -0.89 -20.45
CA GLN A 94 -3.43 0.03 -20.78
C GLN A 94 -3.41 1.28 -19.89
N ASP A 95 -4.55 1.66 -19.36
CA ASP A 95 -4.73 2.86 -18.53
C ASP A 95 -4.71 2.59 -17.02
N TRP A 96 -4.26 1.41 -16.58
CA TRP A 96 -4.08 1.13 -15.14
C TRP A 96 -2.88 1.83 -14.53
N ILE A 97 -1.85 2.09 -15.33
CA ILE A 97 -0.65 2.81 -14.89
C ILE A 97 -0.61 4.15 -15.61
N ASN A 98 -0.44 5.22 -14.86
CA ASN A 98 -0.19 6.53 -15.42
C ASN A 98 1.20 6.52 -16.07
N GLN A 99 1.23 6.70 -17.40
CA GLN A 99 2.44 6.67 -18.19
C GLN A 99 2.69 8.05 -18.78
N PHE A 100 3.91 8.52 -18.60
CA PHE A 100 4.43 9.68 -19.28
C PHE A 100 5.39 9.19 -20.38
N ASP A 101 5.62 9.98 -21.40
CA ASP A 101 6.57 9.67 -22.48
C ASP A 101 7.97 9.35 -21.93
N GLU A 102 8.29 10.03 -20.82
CA GLU A 102 9.48 9.76 -20.04
C GLU A 102 9.12 9.61 -18.57
N PHE A 103 9.92 8.84 -17.83
CA PHE A 103 9.76 8.75 -16.39
C PHE A 103 9.75 10.14 -15.75
N THR A 104 8.69 10.46 -15.03
CA THR A 104 8.52 11.73 -14.34
C THR A 104 8.12 11.50 -12.90
N ASN A 105 8.96 11.92 -11.95
CA ASN A 105 8.63 11.86 -10.53
C ASN A 105 7.50 12.83 -10.17
N THR A 106 6.66 12.44 -9.22
CA THR A 106 5.85 13.41 -8.49
C THR A 106 6.76 14.42 -7.77
N PRO A 107 6.42 15.71 -7.75
CA PRO A 107 7.21 16.71 -7.03
C PRO A 107 7.10 16.60 -5.51
N ASN A 108 6.29 15.65 -5.00
CA ASN A 108 5.96 15.51 -3.58
C ASN A 108 5.33 16.80 -2.97
N VAL A 109 4.60 17.54 -3.77
CA VAL A 109 3.92 18.80 -3.38
C VAL A 109 2.41 18.60 -3.46
N PHE A 110 1.86 17.83 -2.53
CA PHE A 110 0.42 17.55 -2.48
C PHE A 110 -0.45 18.83 -2.34
N SER A 111 0.12 19.93 -1.84
CA SER A 111 -0.58 21.23 -1.77
C SER A 111 -1.02 21.74 -3.14
N ALA A 112 -0.42 21.29 -4.24
CA ALA A 112 -0.87 21.63 -5.59
C ALA A 112 -2.33 21.25 -5.84
N ASN A 113 -2.86 20.24 -5.16
CA ASN A 113 -4.26 19.82 -5.29
C ASN A 113 -5.25 20.80 -4.64
N TYR A 114 -4.79 21.60 -3.69
CA TYR A 114 -5.62 22.54 -2.93
C TYR A 114 -5.32 24.00 -3.23
N ASP A 115 -4.19 24.30 -3.88
CA ASP A 115 -3.82 25.66 -4.26
C ASP A 115 -4.58 26.08 -5.51
N ILE A 116 -5.42 27.11 -5.36
CA ILE A 116 -6.20 27.69 -6.48
C ILE A 116 -5.32 28.28 -7.57
N ASN A 117 -4.07 28.63 -7.26
CA ASN A 117 -3.11 29.19 -8.21
C ASN A 117 -2.19 28.13 -8.83
N ALA A 118 -2.26 26.88 -8.39
CA ALA A 118 -1.49 25.81 -9.00
C ALA A 118 -1.90 25.61 -10.46
N SER A 119 -0.90 25.41 -11.33
CA SER A 119 -1.19 25.09 -12.72
C SER A 119 -1.80 23.68 -12.85
N GLU A 120 -2.53 23.45 -13.94
CA GLU A 120 -3.04 22.09 -14.23
C GLU A 120 -1.89 21.09 -14.39
N TYR A 121 -0.76 21.51 -14.97
CA TYR A 121 0.44 20.71 -15.07
C TYR A 121 0.97 20.26 -13.71
N ASP A 122 1.05 21.18 -12.73
CA ASP A 122 1.55 20.85 -11.39
C ASP A 122 0.60 19.87 -10.66
N ARG A 123 -0.73 20.03 -10.84
CA ARG A 123 -1.71 19.10 -10.28
C ARG A 123 -1.57 17.71 -10.90
N GLN A 124 -1.51 17.64 -12.23
CA GLN A 124 -1.34 16.36 -12.94
C GLN A 124 -0.03 15.69 -12.56
N LEU A 125 1.06 16.44 -12.48
CA LEU A 125 2.36 15.92 -12.09
C LEU A 125 2.34 15.41 -10.65
N SER A 126 1.65 16.11 -9.75
CA SER A 126 1.51 15.69 -8.34
C SER A 126 0.73 14.39 -8.21
N ASN A 127 -0.32 14.18 -9.00
CA ASN A 127 -1.23 13.04 -8.89
C ASN A 127 -0.87 11.86 -9.79
N ARG A 128 -0.15 12.09 -10.88
CA ARG A 128 0.16 11.08 -11.90
C ARG A 128 1.64 10.85 -12.11
N GLY A 129 2.49 11.63 -11.44
CA GLY A 129 3.93 11.38 -11.42
C GLY A 129 4.23 10.15 -10.58
N TRP A 130 5.16 9.33 -11.03
CA TRP A 130 5.60 8.17 -10.27
C TRP A 130 6.24 8.61 -8.95
N PHE A 131 5.95 7.89 -7.88
CA PHE A 131 6.50 8.20 -6.56
C PHE A 131 8.04 8.06 -6.55
N ASP A 132 8.53 7.00 -7.19
CA ASP A 132 9.95 6.81 -7.55
C ASP A 132 10.02 5.87 -8.77
N ARG A 133 11.21 5.66 -9.33
CA ARG A 133 11.44 4.74 -10.46
C ARG A 133 10.91 3.32 -10.23
N PRO A 134 11.11 2.69 -9.06
CA PRO A 134 10.53 1.39 -8.75
C PRO A 134 9.05 1.44 -8.34
N MET A 135 8.40 2.61 -8.38
CA MET A 135 7.03 2.80 -7.88
C MET A 135 6.14 3.48 -8.95
N PRO A 136 5.75 2.73 -10.01
CA PRO A 136 4.83 3.20 -11.04
C PRO A 136 3.50 3.65 -10.46
N ASP A 137 3.06 4.83 -10.85
CA ASP A 137 1.82 5.43 -10.39
C ASP A 137 0.59 4.74 -10.99
N MET A 138 -0.39 4.45 -10.15
CA MET A 138 -1.62 3.75 -10.53
C MET A 138 -2.77 4.73 -10.74
N ASN A 139 -3.44 4.59 -11.89
CA ASN A 139 -4.57 5.42 -12.26
C ASN A 139 -5.86 4.98 -11.54
N LEU A 140 -6.13 5.51 -10.35
CA LEU A 140 -7.35 5.20 -9.60
C LEU A 140 -8.62 5.90 -10.16
N GLU A 141 -8.52 6.76 -11.19
CA GLU A 141 -9.67 7.18 -11.98
C GLU A 141 -10.26 6.02 -12.80
N ASN A 142 -9.46 4.99 -13.10
CA ASN A 142 -9.95 3.77 -13.72
C ASN A 142 -10.82 3.00 -12.71
N ARG A 143 -12.11 2.84 -13.07
CA ARG A 143 -13.10 2.21 -12.17
C ARG A 143 -12.85 0.74 -11.87
N ASP A 144 -12.22 0.02 -12.78
CA ASP A 144 -11.94 -1.40 -12.58
C ASP A 144 -10.74 -1.59 -11.65
N LEU A 145 -9.72 -0.73 -11.77
CA LEU A 145 -8.60 -0.69 -10.84
C LEU A 145 -9.06 -0.29 -9.44
N LEU A 146 -9.88 0.75 -9.34
CA LEU A 146 -10.46 1.16 -8.06
C LEU A 146 -11.26 0.01 -7.42
N LYS A 147 -12.10 -0.68 -8.20
CA LYS A 147 -12.86 -1.83 -7.72
C LYS A 147 -11.94 -2.98 -7.28
N TYR A 148 -10.85 -3.21 -7.99
CA TYR A 148 -9.85 -4.19 -7.58
C TYR A 148 -9.31 -3.89 -6.18
N PHE A 149 -8.92 -2.63 -5.89
CA PHE A 149 -8.44 -2.25 -4.57
C PHE A 149 -9.51 -2.28 -3.48
N GLN A 150 -10.75 -1.94 -3.82
CA GLN A 150 -11.86 -2.08 -2.87
C GLN A 150 -12.06 -3.57 -2.49
N GLN A 151 -12.02 -4.48 -3.47
CA GLN A 151 -12.14 -5.91 -3.22
C GLN A 151 -10.92 -6.49 -2.49
N TRP A 152 -9.72 -6.03 -2.84
CA TRP A 152 -8.50 -6.38 -2.14
C TRP A 152 -8.56 -6.00 -0.65
N ALA A 153 -9.01 -4.78 -0.34
CA ALA A 153 -9.15 -4.31 1.04
C ALA A 153 -10.15 -5.16 1.83
N ILE A 154 -11.33 -5.43 1.25
CA ILE A 154 -12.35 -6.29 1.84
C ILE A 154 -11.80 -7.70 2.07
N TRP A 155 -11.09 -8.26 1.09
CA TRP A 155 -10.53 -9.60 1.18
C TRP A 155 -9.56 -9.73 2.35
N TRP A 156 -8.61 -8.78 2.53
CA TRP A 156 -7.68 -8.82 3.65
C TRP A 156 -8.37 -8.62 4.99
N ILE A 157 -9.35 -7.72 5.08
CA ILE A 157 -10.15 -7.52 6.30
C ILE A 157 -10.83 -8.82 6.70
N GLU A 158 -11.49 -9.49 5.76
CA GLU A 158 -12.22 -10.73 6.04
C GLU A 158 -11.27 -11.92 6.27
N TYR A 159 -10.24 -12.07 5.44
CA TYR A 159 -9.30 -13.18 5.52
C TYR A 159 -8.52 -13.18 6.85
N ALA A 160 -8.00 -12.05 7.24
CA ALA A 160 -7.13 -11.92 8.42
C ALA A 160 -7.86 -11.36 9.65
N ASN A 161 -9.14 -10.94 9.53
CA ASN A 161 -9.89 -10.28 10.59
C ASN A 161 -9.20 -8.99 11.09
N LEU A 162 -8.81 -8.11 10.15
CA LEU A 162 -8.13 -6.86 10.45
C LEU A 162 -9.04 -5.85 11.15
N ASP A 163 -8.46 -5.01 12.00
CA ASP A 163 -9.18 -3.93 12.70
C ASP A 163 -9.17 -2.61 11.93
N GLY A 164 -8.26 -2.43 10.98
CA GLY A 164 -8.17 -1.21 10.20
C GLY A 164 -7.13 -1.24 9.11
N LEU A 165 -7.15 -0.19 8.29
CA LEU A 165 -6.20 0.05 7.22
C LEU A 165 -5.55 1.42 7.41
N ARG A 166 -4.25 1.51 7.18
CA ARG A 166 -3.53 2.78 7.04
C ARG A 166 -3.25 2.98 5.57
N VAL A 167 -3.83 4.00 4.97
CA VAL A 167 -3.67 4.30 3.54
C VAL A 167 -2.45 5.19 3.37
N ASP A 168 -1.43 4.65 2.69
CA ASP A 168 -0.22 5.36 2.35
C ASP A 168 -0.45 6.34 1.20
N THR A 169 0.33 7.43 1.15
CA THR A 169 0.34 8.41 0.04
C THR A 169 -1.04 8.93 -0.38
N TYR A 170 -2.01 8.90 0.53
CA TYR A 170 -3.39 9.34 0.27
C TYR A 170 -3.49 10.72 -0.44
N PRO A 171 -2.66 11.74 -0.11
CA PRO A 171 -2.75 13.05 -0.76
C PRO A 171 -2.33 13.06 -2.24
N TYR A 172 -1.72 12.00 -2.74
CA TYR A 172 -1.28 11.87 -4.14
C TYR A 172 -2.25 11.05 -5.00
N ILE A 173 -3.26 10.45 -4.37
CA ILE A 173 -4.30 9.70 -5.06
C ILE A 173 -5.21 10.70 -5.79
N GLU A 174 -5.56 10.38 -7.03
CA GLU A 174 -6.49 11.18 -7.81
C GLU A 174 -7.84 11.28 -7.10
N MET A 175 -8.33 12.51 -6.96
CA MET A 175 -9.64 12.77 -6.37
C MET A 175 -10.72 12.33 -7.36
N ILE A 176 -11.50 11.33 -6.99
CA ILE A 176 -12.64 10.89 -7.81
C ILE A 176 -13.67 12.01 -7.83
N PRO A 177 -14.02 12.59 -9.00
CA PRO A 177 -15.03 13.62 -9.06
C PRO A 177 -16.37 13.13 -8.50
N GLY A 178 -16.88 13.82 -7.47
CA GLY A 178 -18.17 13.50 -6.85
C GLY A 178 -18.10 12.58 -5.61
N SER A 179 -16.93 12.38 -5.02
CA SER A 179 -16.74 11.68 -3.74
C SER A 179 -16.69 12.62 -2.53
N GLU A 180 -17.39 13.75 -2.58
CA GLU A 180 -17.57 14.66 -1.43
C GLU A 180 -18.51 14.07 -0.38
#